data_0f6c111a91a9a8deb143131e7ee94e19
#
_entry.id   0f6c111a91a9a8deb143131e7ee94e19
#
_cell.length_a   1.000
_cell.length_b   1.000
_cell.length_c   1.000
_cell.angle_alpha   90.00
_cell.angle_beta   90.00
_cell.angle_gamma   90.00
#
_symmetry.space_group_name_H-M   'P 1'
#
loop_
_entity.id
_entity.type
_entity.pdbx_description
1 polymer ?
#
loop_
_entity_poly.entity_id
_entity_poly.type
_entity_poly.pdbx_seq_one_letter_code
_entity_poly.pdbx_strand_id
1 'polypeptide(L)'
;MGRTVLGVVAGLVAMFVVILVVEFLGAQLFPPPAGVDMRDPDALAAAMTQMPMGALAIVVVAWVLGAFAGGWVAARIAVRHPRVAAAVVALAVVAGVVMMMVTIPHPMWMGALGLLLPVPAALAGARLARPRAAPSL
;
A
#
# COMPACT_ATOMS: atom_id res chain seq x y z
N MET A 1 13.55 -4.51 -21.53
CA MET A 1 13.72 -4.05 -20.11
C MET A 1 12.99 -2.73 -19.82
N GLY A 2 12.99 -1.72 -20.69
CA GLY A 2 12.36 -0.43 -20.43
C GLY A 2 10.89 -0.47 -20.01
N ARG A 3 10.05 -1.30 -20.62
CA ARG A 3 8.63 -1.43 -20.24
C ARG A 3 8.42 -2.04 -18.84
N THR A 4 9.33 -2.88 -18.37
CA THR A 4 9.24 -3.41 -16.99
C THR A 4 9.58 -2.32 -15.98
N VAL A 5 10.63 -1.54 -16.24
CA VAL A 5 10.99 -0.39 -15.39
C VAL A 5 9.87 0.65 -15.38
N LEU A 6 9.36 1.01 -16.56
CA LEU A 6 8.22 1.94 -16.65
C LEU A 6 6.99 1.41 -15.90
N GLY A 7 6.72 0.12 -15.99
CA GLY A 7 5.63 -0.53 -15.25
C GLY A 7 5.80 -0.43 -13.74
N VAL A 8 7.02 -0.67 -13.23
CA VAL A 8 7.33 -0.51 -11.80
C VAL A 8 7.13 0.94 -11.37
N VAL A 9 7.69 1.91 -12.10
CA VAL A 9 7.56 3.34 -11.75
C VAL A 9 6.08 3.76 -11.74
N ALA A 10 5.33 3.43 -12.79
CA ALA A 10 3.91 3.76 -12.86
C ALA A 10 3.10 3.04 -11.76
N GLY A 11 3.46 1.79 -11.44
CA GLY A 11 2.85 1.03 -10.35
C GLY A 11 3.12 1.66 -8.98
N LEU A 12 4.34 2.12 -8.73
CA LEU A 12 4.68 2.85 -7.50
C LEU A 12 3.89 4.16 -7.38
N VAL A 13 3.79 4.92 -8.47
CA VAL A 13 2.99 6.16 -8.48
C VAL A 13 1.52 5.84 -8.18
N ALA A 14 0.92 4.85 -8.85
CA ALA A 14 -0.46 4.45 -8.61
C ALA A 14 -0.68 3.97 -7.16
N MET A 15 0.26 3.20 -6.62
CA MET A 15 0.26 2.76 -5.22
C MET A 15 0.21 3.95 -4.27
N PHE A 16 1.12 4.92 -4.43
CA PHE A 16 1.16 6.11 -3.57
C PHE A 16 -0.12 6.94 -3.68
N VAL A 17 -0.62 7.16 -4.90
CA VAL A 17 -1.86 7.91 -5.11
C VAL A 17 -3.03 7.25 -4.37
N VAL A 18 -3.17 5.92 -4.49
CA VAL A 18 -4.26 5.19 -3.82
C VAL A 18 -4.11 5.25 -2.30
N ILE A 19 -2.90 5.04 -1.77
CA ILE A 19 -2.63 5.16 -0.33
C ILE A 19 -3.02 6.55 0.17
N LEU A 20 -2.53 7.61 -0.47
CA LEU A 20 -2.82 9.00 -0.07
C LEU A 20 -4.32 9.31 -0.13
N VAL A 21 -5.02 8.85 -1.16
CA VAL A 21 -6.47 9.07 -1.28
C VAL A 21 -7.23 8.36 -0.16
N VAL A 22 -6.90 7.09 0.13
CA VAL A 22 -7.58 6.33 1.19
C VAL A 22 -7.27 6.92 2.57
N GLU A 23 -6.02 7.29 2.82
CA GLU A 23 -5.62 7.94 4.09
C GLU A 23 -6.26 9.32 4.25
N PHE A 24 -6.34 10.11 3.19
CA PHE A 24 -7.05 11.40 3.21
C PHE A 24 -8.53 11.23 3.56
N LEU A 25 -9.21 10.26 2.94
CA LEU A 25 -10.61 9.93 3.27
C LEU A 25 -10.73 9.41 4.71
N GLY A 26 -9.78 8.60 5.15
CA GLY A 26 -9.71 8.12 6.52
C GLY A 26 -9.58 9.25 7.53
N ALA A 27 -8.75 10.26 7.25
CA ALA A 27 -8.58 11.43 8.09
C ALA A 27 -9.83 12.32 8.18
N GLN A 28 -10.70 12.29 7.16
CA GLN A 28 -12.01 12.97 7.23
C GLN A 28 -12.98 12.22 8.15
N LEU A 29 -12.90 10.88 8.21
CA LEU A 29 -13.76 10.06 9.07
C LEU A 29 -13.26 10.01 10.51
N PHE A 30 -11.95 10.02 10.69
CA PHE A 30 -11.26 9.97 11.97
C PHE A 30 -10.21 11.08 12.03
N PRO A 31 -10.61 12.33 12.26
CA PRO A 31 -9.67 13.44 12.31
C PRO A 31 -8.65 13.22 13.44
N PRO A 32 -7.36 13.52 13.19
CA PRO A 32 -6.33 13.42 14.22
C PRO A 32 -6.65 14.34 15.39
N PRO A 33 -6.18 14.00 16.61
CA PRO A 33 -6.38 14.83 17.77
C PRO A 33 -5.84 16.26 17.55
N ALA A 34 -6.62 17.26 17.95
CA ALA A 34 -6.23 18.66 17.79
C ALA A 34 -4.96 18.98 18.60
N GLY A 35 -4.05 19.75 18.00
CA GLY A 35 -2.84 20.23 18.65
C GLY A 35 -1.67 19.25 18.68
N VAL A 36 -1.76 18.09 18.02
CA VAL A 36 -0.64 17.16 17.88
C VAL A 36 0.30 17.67 16.79
N ASP A 37 1.57 17.89 17.14
CA ASP A 37 2.61 18.15 16.14
C ASP A 37 2.98 16.83 15.45
N MET A 38 2.54 16.68 14.20
CA MET A 38 2.80 15.49 13.37
C MET A 38 4.28 15.33 13.00
N ARG A 39 5.14 16.30 13.31
CA ARG A 39 6.59 16.26 13.08
C ARG A 39 7.35 15.79 14.31
N ASP A 40 6.71 15.81 15.47
CA ASP A 40 7.30 15.31 16.73
C ASP A 40 6.97 13.82 16.87
N PRO A 41 7.98 12.92 16.83
CA PRO A 41 7.77 11.48 16.97
C PRO A 41 7.13 11.08 18.29
N ASP A 42 7.43 11.78 19.38
CA ASP A 42 6.88 11.47 20.71
C ASP A 42 5.41 11.88 20.81
N ALA A 43 5.06 13.05 20.29
CA ALA A 43 3.67 13.50 20.20
C ALA A 43 2.83 12.58 19.31
N LEU A 44 3.41 12.14 18.19
CA LEU A 44 2.76 11.21 17.28
C LEU A 44 2.56 9.82 17.92
N ALA A 45 3.57 9.30 18.63
CA ALA A 45 3.47 8.04 19.36
C ALA A 45 2.37 8.10 20.44
N ALA A 46 2.29 9.19 21.19
CA ALA A 46 1.22 9.40 22.16
C ALA A 46 -0.17 9.48 21.50
N ALA A 47 -0.28 10.15 20.36
CA ALA A 47 -1.53 10.22 19.59
C ALA A 47 -1.97 8.86 19.06
N MET A 48 -1.04 8.01 18.62
CA MET A 48 -1.32 6.66 18.13
C MET A 48 -2.00 5.77 19.17
N THR A 49 -1.67 5.93 20.46
CA THR A 49 -2.31 5.17 21.54
C THR A 49 -3.78 5.54 21.76
N GLN A 50 -4.18 6.72 21.33
CA GLN A 50 -5.54 7.26 21.46
C GLN A 50 -6.36 7.10 20.16
N MET A 51 -5.75 6.66 19.07
CA MET A 51 -6.46 6.48 17.81
C MET A 51 -7.47 5.33 17.89
N PRO A 52 -8.71 5.54 17.42
CA PRO A 52 -9.69 4.49 17.35
C PRO A 52 -9.23 3.38 16.37
N MET A 53 -9.59 2.14 16.67
CA MET A 53 -9.21 0.98 15.84
C MET A 53 -9.64 1.14 14.38
N GLY A 54 -10.75 1.84 14.11
CA GLY A 54 -11.21 2.13 12.76
C GLY A 54 -10.21 2.98 11.95
N ALA A 55 -9.58 3.97 12.58
CA ALA A 55 -8.54 4.79 11.93
C ALA A 55 -7.33 3.94 11.53
N LEU A 56 -6.86 3.08 12.43
CA LEU A 56 -5.73 2.17 12.17
C LEU A 56 -6.07 1.13 11.10
N ALA A 57 -7.30 0.62 11.08
CA ALA A 57 -7.76 -0.32 10.07
C ALA A 57 -7.78 0.32 8.66
N ILE A 58 -8.17 1.60 8.54
CA ILE A 58 -8.14 2.31 7.26
C ILE A 58 -6.72 2.40 6.70
N VAL A 59 -5.72 2.60 7.53
CA VAL A 59 -4.31 2.63 7.08
C VAL A 59 -3.89 1.27 6.51
N VAL A 60 -4.26 0.17 7.16
CA VAL A 60 -4.01 -1.18 6.61
C VAL A 60 -4.75 -1.39 5.28
N VAL A 61 -6.01 -0.95 5.18
CA VAL A 61 -6.79 -0.99 3.93
C VAL A 61 -6.09 -0.17 2.85
N ALA A 62 -5.56 1.01 3.17
CA ALA A 62 -4.81 1.85 2.24
C ALA A 62 -3.59 1.10 1.67
N TRP A 63 -2.81 0.41 2.51
CA TRP A 63 -1.66 -0.39 2.07
C TRP A 63 -2.07 -1.54 1.13
N VAL A 64 -3.14 -2.25 1.46
CA VAL A 64 -3.67 -3.37 0.65
C VAL A 64 -4.19 -2.87 -0.69
N LEU A 65 -5.01 -1.83 -0.70
CA LEU A 65 -5.55 -1.24 -1.93
C LEU A 65 -4.45 -0.61 -2.78
N GLY A 66 -3.50 0.06 -2.16
CA GLY A 66 -2.33 0.63 -2.83
C GLY A 66 -1.48 -0.46 -3.50
N ALA A 67 -1.17 -1.54 -2.78
CA ALA A 67 -0.44 -2.69 -3.32
C ALA A 67 -1.20 -3.34 -4.48
N PHE A 68 -2.51 -3.54 -4.35
CA PHE A 68 -3.35 -4.10 -5.40
C PHE A 68 -3.36 -3.22 -6.66
N ALA A 69 -3.66 -1.94 -6.53
CA ALA A 69 -3.72 -0.99 -7.64
C ALA A 69 -2.35 -0.81 -8.31
N GLY A 70 -1.30 -0.64 -7.50
CA GLY A 70 0.06 -0.53 -7.99
C GLY A 70 0.53 -1.79 -8.70
N GLY A 71 0.24 -2.97 -8.17
CA GLY A 71 0.52 -4.27 -8.79
C GLY A 71 -0.24 -4.45 -10.11
N TRP A 72 -1.49 -4.01 -10.17
CA TRP A 72 -2.31 -4.04 -11.38
C TRP A 72 -1.72 -3.14 -12.47
N VAL A 73 -1.41 -1.88 -12.14
CA VAL A 73 -0.81 -0.91 -13.09
C VAL A 73 0.56 -1.41 -13.57
N ALA A 74 1.41 -1.84 -12.65
CA ALA A 74 2.74 -2.36 -12.97
C ALA A 74 2.66 -3.53 -13.96
N ALA A 75 1.76 -4.47 -13.71
CA ALA A 75 1.59 -5.66 -14.55
C ALA A 75 0.99 -5.35 -15.93
N ARG A 76 0.12 -4.34 -16.04
CA ARG A 76 -0.45 -3.88 -17.32
C ARG A 76 0.63 -3.32 -18.26
N ILE A 77 1.62 -2.65 -17.73
CA ILE A 77 2.68 -2.01 -18.51
C ILE A 77 3.86 -2.96 -18.72
N ALA A 78 4.22 -3.76 -17.73
CA ALA A 78 5.35 -4.69 -17.75
C ALA A 78 5.00 -6.00 -18.48
N VAL A 79 4.84 -5.95 -19.80
CA VAL A 79 4.36 -7.06 -20.62
C VAL A 79 5.19 -8.34 -20.47
N ARG A 80 6.51 -8.23 -20.35
CA ARG A 80 7.40 -9.39 -20.27
C ARG A 80 7.47 -10.04 -18.89
N HIS A 81 7.47 -9.21 -17.83
CA HIS A 81 7.65 -9.67 -16.46
C HIS A 81 6.62 -9.04 -15.50
N PRO A 82 5.31 -9.24 -15.75
CA PRO A 82 4.26 -8.57 -14.99
C PRO A 82 4.24 -8.95 -13.52
N ARG A 83 4.55 -10.21 -13.19
CA ARG A 83 4.62 -10.68 -11.78
C ARG A 83 5.81 -10.06 -11.03
N VAL A 84 6.95 -9.93 -11.70
CA VAL A 84 8.15 -9.32 -11.12
C VAL A 84 7.88 -7.84 -10.82
N ALA A 85 7.28 -7.11 -11.77
CA ALA A 85 6.94 -5.71 -11.57
C ALA A 85 5.96 -5.52 -10.40
N ALA A 86 4.94 -6.36 -10.28
CA ALA A 86 4.00 -6.33 -9.15
C ALA A 86 4.68 -6.71 -7.82
N ALA A 87 5.59 -7.68 -7.82
CA ALA A 87 6.34 -8.06 -6.62
C ALA A 87 7.24 -6.92 -6.13
N VAL A 88 7.87 -6.16 -7.03
CA VAL A 88 8.67 -4.98 -6.66
C VAL A 88 7.79 -3.92 -6.00
N VAL A 89 6.58 -3.68 -6.52
CA VAL A 89 5.62 -2.76 -5.91
C VAL A 89 5.21 -3.25 -4.52
N ALA A 90 4.92 -4.56 -4.38
CA ALA A 90 4.59 -5.15 -3.07
C ALA A 90 5.71 -4.98 -2.05
N LEU A 91 6.96 -5.23 -2.46
CA LEU A 91 8.13 -5.05 -1.62
C LEU A 91 8.32 -3.59 -1.19
N ALA A 92 8.00 -2.63 -2.05
CA ALA A 92 8.02 -1.21 -1.68
C ALA A 92 7.00 -0.89 -0.58
N VAL A 93 5.78 -1.46 -0.65
CA VAL A 93 4.79 -1.32 0.43
C VAL A 93 5.30 -1.95 1.72
N VAL A 94 5.81 -3.19 1.66
CA VAL A 94 6.35 -3.88 2.84
C VAL A 94 7.50 -3.09 3.46
N ALA A 95 8.41 -2.55 2.65
CA ALA A 95 9.50 -1.70 3.14
C ALA A 95 8.98 -0.44 3.83
N GLY A 96 7.94 0.21 3.27
CA GLY A 96 7.27 1.35 3.89
C GLY A 96 6.63 1.00 5.23
N VAL A 97 5.96 -0.16 5.33
CA VAL A 97 5.37 -0.67 6.58
C VAL A 97 6.46 -0.91 7.64
N VAL A 98 7.57 -1.57 7.26
CA VAL A 98 8.71 -1.81 8.18
C VAL A 98 9.28 -0.49 8.67
N MET A 99 9.53 0.48 7.77
CA MET A 99 10.00 1.82 8.13
C MET A 99 9.08 2.48 9.15
N MET A 100 7.77 2.41 8.91
CA MET A 100 6.76 3.02 9.78
C MET A 100 6.74 2.36 11.16
N MET A 101 6.83 1.02 11.22
CA MET A 101 6.85 0.26 12.46
C MET A 101 8.10 0.51 13.32
N VAL A 102 9.24 0.78 12.67
CA VAL A 102 10.49 1.10 13.38
C VAL A 102 10.49 2.54 13.90
N THR A 103 9.83 3.45 13.18
CA THR A 103 9.83 4.88 13.50
C THR A 103 8.80 5.25 14.56
N ILE A 104 7.63 4.61 14.54
CA ILE A 104 6.51 4.94 15.41
C ILE A 104 5.94 3.63 16.00
N PRO A 105 5.68 3.55 17.31
CA PRO A 105 5.08 2.36 17.92
C PRO A 105 3.66 2.15 17.38
N HIS A 106 3.43 0.99 16.75
CA HIS A 106 2.15 0.56 16.22
C HIS A 106 1.68 -0.73 16.90
N PRO A 107 0.37 -1.00 16.93
CA PRO A 107 -0.13 -2.29 17.39
C PRO A 107 0.42 -3.45 16.54
N MET A 108 0.78 -4.57 17.16
CA MET A 108 1.39 -5.72 16.47
C MET A 108 0.52 -6.29 15.35
N TRP A 109 -0.81 -6.28 15.51
CA TRP A 109 -1.73 -6.76 14.48
C TRP A 109 -1.62 -5.97 13.18
N MET A 110 -1.41 -4.65 13.28
CA MET A 110 -1.27 -3.76 12.14
C MET A 110 0.00 -4.07 11.35
N GLY A 111 1.12 -4.31 12.04
CA GLY A 111 2.36 -4.77 11.44
C GLY A 111 2.22 -6.12 10.76
N ALA A 112 1.60 -7.08 11.43
CA ALA A 112 1.37 -8.41 10.86
C ALA A 112 0.55 -8.35 9.56
N LEU A 113 -0.56 -7.62 9.55
CA LEU A 113 -1.38 -7.45 8.34
C LEU A 113 -0.66 -6.65 7.26
N GLY A 114 0.06 -5.59 7.64
CA GLY A 114 0.84 -4.76 6.71
C GLY A 114 2.01 -5.50 6.06
N LEU A 115 2.56 -6.53 6.69
CA LEU A 115 3.61 -7.37 6.12
C LEU A 115 3.04 -8.51 5.26
N LEU A 116 1.90 -9.10 5.65
CA LEU A 116 1.36 -10.29 5.02
C LEU A 116 0.43 -9.99 3.82
N LEU A 117 -0.37 -8.93 3.88
CA LEU A 117 -1.41 -8.68 2.89
C LEU A 117 -0.96 -7.97 1.60
N PRO A 118 0.04 -7.06 1.58
CA PRO A 118 0.41 -6.34 0.37
C PRO A 118 0.92 -7.25 -0.76
N VAL A 119 1.65 -8.31 -0.42
CA VAL A 119 2.20 -9.24 -1.42
C VAL A 119 1.10 -9.97 -2.18
N PRO A 120 0.17 -10.69 -1.54
CA PRO A 120 -0.94 -11.34 -2.24
C PRO A 120 -1.86 -10.33 -2.93
N ALA A 121 -2.07 -9.13 -2.38
CA ALA A 121 -2.88 -8.09 -3.00
C ALA A 121 -2.27 -7.60 -4.32
N ALA A 122 -0.98 -7.28 -4.36
CA ALA A 122 -0.30 -6.86 -5.58
C ALA A 122 -0.29 -7.97 -6.65
N LEU A 123 -0.07 -9.22 -6.24
CA LEU A 123 -0.11 -10.36 -7.16
C LEU A 123 -1.52 -10.64 -7.68
N ALA A 124 -2.55 -10.43 -6.87
CA ALA A 124 -3.95 -10.50 -7.31
C ALA A 124 -4.24 -9.42 -8.36
N GLY A 125 -3.81 -8.17 -8.12
CA GLY A 125 -3.88 -7.09 -9.09
C GLY A 125 -3.19 -7.46 -10.41
N ALA A 126 -1.99 -8.04 -10.33
CA ALA A 126 -1.26 -8.49 -11.52
C ALA A 126 -1.97 -9.62 -12.29
N ARG A 127 -2.67 -10.52 -11.60
CA ARG A 127 -3.47 -11.58 -12.25
C ARG A 127 -4.66 -10.99 -13.02
N LEU A 128 -5.34 -10.02 -12.44
CA LEU A 128 -6.48 -9.34 -13.07
C LEU A 128 -6.05 -8.42 -14.21
N ALA A 129 -4.80 -7.94 -14.20
CA ALA A 129 -4.25 -7.10 -15.26
C ALA A 129 -4.05 -7.84 -16.58
N ARG A 130 -3.97 -9.18 -16.58
CA ARG A 130 -3.74 -9.98 -17.78
C ARG A 130 -5.01 -10.06 -18.61
N PRO A 131 -4.94 -9.86 -19.95
CA PRO A 131 -6.03 -10.24 -20.82
C PRO A 131 -6.34 -11.73 -20.61
N ARG A 132 -7.61 -12.07 -20.41
CA ARG A 132 -8.03 -13.47 -20.49
C ARG A 132 -7.72 -13.96 -21.91
N ALA A 133 -6.96 -15.05 -22.03
CA ALA A 133 -6.80 -15.72 -23.32
C ALA A 133 -8.21 -16.05 -23.80
N ALA A 134 -8.54 -15.60 -25.03
CA ALA A 134 -9.78 -16.01 -25.66
C ALA A 134 -9.81 -17.55 -25.74
N PRO A 135 -10.94 -18.21 -25.41
CA PRO A 135 -11.04 -19.64 -25.58
C PRO A 135 -10.76 -19.94 -27.05
N SER A 136 -9.80 -20.82 -27.33
CA SER A 136 -9.58 -21.36 -28.66
C SER A 136 -10.85 -22.12 -29.10
N LEU A 137 -11.55 -21.58 -30.09
CA LEU A 137 -12.64 -22.25 -30.79
C LEU A 137 -12.09 -23.43 -31.60
#